data_c48fca8c18040da1cd507f29031425fa
#
_entry.id   c48fca8c18040da1cd507f29031425fa
#
_cell.length_a   1.000
_cell.length_b   1.000
_cell.length_c   1.000
_cell.angle_alpha   90.00
_cell.angle_beta   90.00
_cell.angle_gamma   90.00
#
_symmetry.space_group_name_H-M   'P 1'
#
loop_
_entity.id
_entity.type
_entity.pdbx_description
1 polymer ?
#
loop_
_entity_poly.entity_id
_entity_poly.type
_entity_poly.pdbx_seq_one_letter_code
_entity_poly.pdbx_strand_id
1 'polypeptide(L)'
;MCNLYSISKGQAAIREWFGVRHDRTGNMPPMPGIFPDYPAPIVRQLEGERELTMARWGMPSPAFALKGRTTDPGVTNVRNVSSPHWRRWLGVQSRCIVPWTSFSEYETTAEGRKQPVWFALDESRPLAAFAGIWTRWTSVRKAKEGEVT
;
A
#
# COMPACT_ATOMS: atom_id res chain seq x y z
N MET A 1 5.57 -9.20 -8.07
CA MET A 1 5.41 -8.06 -7.17
C MET A 1 3.98 -7.57 -7.22
N CYS A 2 3.40 -7.37 -6.03
CA CYS A 2 2.00 -7.00 -5.89
C CYS A 2 1.72 -5.58 -6.40
N ASN A 3 0.76 -5.43 -7.30
CA ASN A 3 0.21 -4.16 -7.77
C ASN A 3 -1.33 -4.13 -7.68
N LEU A 4 -1.90 -5.10 -7.00
CA LEU A 4 -3.33 -5.18 -6.76
C LEU A 4 -3.58 -6.06 -5.53
N TYR A 5 -4.30 -5.52 -4.55
CA TYR A 5 -4.74 -6.29 -3.40
C TYR A 5 -6.16 -5.89 -2.98
N SER A 6 -6.72 -6.64 -2.07
CA SER A 6 -8.10 -6.49 -1.63
C SER A 6 -8.19 -6.53 -0.11
N ILE A 7 -9.11 -5.75 0.43
CA ILE A 7 -9.55 -5.82 1.82
C ILE A 7 -11.06 -6.08 1.81
N SER A 8 -11.45 -7.30 2.14
CA SER A 8 -12.86 -7.71 2.24
C SER A 8 -13.43 -7.57 3.65
N LYS A 9 -12.59 -7.25 4.64
CA LYS A 9 -12.99 -7.01 6.03
C LYS A 9 -13.20 -5.53 6.28
N GLY A 10 -14.16 -5.21 7.16
CA GLY A 10 -14.47 -3.84 7.54
C GLY A 10 -13.43 -3.22 8.49
N GLN A 11 -13.50 -1.90 8.65
CA GLN A 11 -12.55 -1.15 9.49
C GLN A 11 -12.59 -1.58 10.98
N ALA A 12 -13.74 -2.03 11.49
CA ALA A 12 -13.83 -2.55 12.85
C ALA A 12 -12.98 -3.80 13.05
N ALA A 13 -12.98 -4.73 12.09
CA ALA A 13 -12.14 -5.92 12.11
C ALA A 13 -10.65 -5.57 12.03
N ILE A 14 -10.28 -4.58 11.22
CA ILE A 14 -8.90 -4.09 11.13
C ILE A 14 -8.45 -3.50 12.46
N ARG A 15 -9.27 -2.66 13.09
CA ARG A 15 -8.98 -2.07 14.41
C ARG A 15 -8.73 -3.13 15.47
N GLU A 16 -9.59 -4.13 15.53
CA GLU A 16 -9.50 -5.22 16.51
C GLU A 16 -8.25 -6.08 16.25
N TRP A 17 -8.07 -6.52 15.01
CA TRP A 17 -6.97 -7.42 14.63
C TRP A 17 -5.58 -6.83 14.88
N PHE A 18 -5.42 -5.55 14.60
CA PHE A 18 -4.13 -4.86 14.72
C PHE A 18 -4.00 -4.01 15.99
N GLY A 19 -4.95 -4.05 16.90
CA GLY A 19 -4.89 -3.31 18.17
C GLY A 19 -4.80 -1.80 17.97
N VAL A 20 -5.60 -1.26 17.07
CA VAL A 20 -5.63 0.17 16.74
C VAL A 20 -6.30 0.97 17.86
N ARG A 21 -5.64 2.03 18.33
CA ARG A 21 -6.16 2.96 19.34
C ARG A 21 -6.86 4.17 18.72
N HIS A 22 -6.35 4.65 17.61
CA HIS A 22 -6.88 5.81 16.91
C HIS A 22 -7.23 5.46 15.46
N ASP A 23 -8.46 5.70 15.08
CA ASP A 23 -8.94 5.49 13.72
C ASP A 23 -9.21 6.86 13.06
N ARG A 24 -8.44 7.16 12.02
CA ARG A 24 -8.55 8.40 11.26
C ARG A 24 -9.07 8.17 9.84
N THR A 25 -9.58 6.99 9.56
CA THR A 25 -10.07 6.67 8.21
C THR A 25 -11.47 7.22 7.94
N GLY A 26 -12.16 7.70 8.97
CA GLY A 26 -13.56 8.10 8.83
C GLY A 26 -14.45 6.90 8.52
N ASN A 27 -15.36 7.07 7.59
CA ASN A 27 -16.22 5.98 7.12
C ASN A 27 -15.57 5.28 5.93
N MET A 28 -14.78 4.25 6.20
CA MET A 28 -14.02 3.52 5.18
C MET A 28 -14.95 2.58 4.40
N PRO A 29 -15.08 2.74 3.07
CA PRO A 29 -15.86 1.82 2.24
C PRO A 29 -15.16 0.47 2.08
N PRO A 30 -15.87 -0.59 1.62
CA PRO A 30 -15.24 -1.80 1.14
C PRO A 30 -14.20 -1.51 0.05
N MET A 31 -13.08 -2.22 0.09
CA MET A 31 -11.96 -2.01 -0.85
C MET A 31 -11.60 -3.31 -1.57
N PRO A 32 -12.43 -3.75 -2.55
CA PRO A 32 -12.22 -5.01 -3.26
C PRO A 32 -11.04 -5.00 -4.22
N GLY A 33 -10.61 -3.83 -4.66
CA GLY A 33 -9.44 -3.64 -5.53
C GLY A 33 -8.70 -2.36 -5.18
N ILE A 34 -7.48 -2.53 -4.67
CA ILE A 34 -6.58 -1.42 -4.35
C ILE A 34 -5.41 -1.48 -5.33
N PHE A 35 -5.31 -0.43 -6.14
CA PHE A 35 -4.29 -0.28 -7.17
C PHE A 35 -3.22 0.73 -6.74
N PRO A 36 -2.04 0.71 -7.39
CA PRO A 36 -1.03 1.75 -7.19
C PRO A 36 -1.62 3.16 -7.29
N ASP A 37 -1.13 4.06 -6.45
CA ASP A 37 -1.55 5.46 -6.36
C ASP A 37 -2.97 5.69 -5.80
N TYR A 38 -3.66 4.64 -5.36
CA TYR A 38 -4.93 4.77 -4.65
C TYR A 38 -4.71 4.99 -3.15
N PRO A 39 -5.61 5.72 -2.48
CA PRO A 39 -5.62 5.75 -1.03
C PRO A 39 -6.01 4.38 -0.47
N ALA A 40 -5.30 3.94 0.55
CA ALA A 40 -5.54 2.67 1.23
C ALA A 40 -5.20 2.79 2.71
N PRO A 41 -5.83 1.98 3.59
CA PRO A 41 -5.55 2.02 5.00
C PRO A 41 -4.18 1.43 5.32
N ILE A 42 -3.48 2.09 6.22
CA ILE A 42 -2.27 1.60 6.87
C ILE A 42 -2.42 1.70 8.38
N VAL A 43 -1.73 0.81 9.10
CA VAL A 43 -1.57 0.93 10.55
C VAL A 43 -0.13 1.33 10.82
N ARG A 44 0.05 2.49 11.43
CA ARG A 44 1.35 3.03 11.83
C ARG A 44 1.40 3.28 13.33
N GLN A 45 2.59 3.42 13.86
CA GLN A 45 2.78 3.83 15.23
C GLN A 45 3.05 5.34 15.28
N LEU A 46 2.26 6.04 16.07
CA LEU A 46 2.41 7.47 16.30
C LEU A 46 2.35 7.72 17.81
N GLU A 47 3.38 8.40 18.35
CA GLU A 47 3.46 8.70 19.80
C GLU A 47 3.25 7.46 20.70
N GLY A 48 3.77 6.31 20.28
CA GLY A 48 3.67 5.05 21.02
C GLY A 48 2.36 4.29 20.85
N GLU A 49 1.39 4.81 20.12
CA GLU A 49 0.09 4.19 19.88
C GLU A 49 -0.13 3.83 18.42
N ARG A 50 -0.93 2.80 18.18
CA ARG A 50 -1.28 2.37 16.82
C ARG A 50 -2.44 3.19 16.27
N GLU A 51 -2.21 3.75 15.10
CA GLU A 51 -3.16 4.57 14.36
C GLU A 51 -3.49 3.91 13.02
N LEU A 52 -4.78 3.79 12.71
CA LEU A 52 -5.29 3.44 11.39
C LEU A 52 -5.54 4.75 10.62
N THR A 53 -4.90 4.89 9.48
CA THR A 53 -5.03 6.08 8.64
C THR A 53 -4.96 5.71 7.17
N MET A 54 -5.43 6.61 6.30
CA MET A 54 -5.32 6.44 4.86
C MET A 54 -3.98 6.97 4.36
N ALA A 55 -3.36 6.25 3.45
CA ALA A 55 -2.15 6.67 2.75
C ALA A 55 -2.25 6.33 1.27
N ARG A 56 -1.67 7.16 0.42
CA ARG A 56 -1.57 6.91 -1.01
C ARG A 56 -0.47 5.87 -1.28
N TRP A 57 -0.78 4.83 -2.02
CA TRP A 57 0.16 3.75 -2.31
C TRP A 57 1.20 4.18 -3.36
N GLY A 58 2.42 4.35 -2.95
CA GLY A 58 3.56 4.72 -3.78
C GLY A 58 4.49 5.68 -3.07
N MET A 59 5.68 5.20 -2.73
CA MET A 59 6.74 6.01 -2.13
C MET A 59 7.39 6.93 -3.16
N PRO A 60 8.05 8.01 -2.73
CA PRO A 60 8.79 8.90 -3.64
C PRO A 60 9.82 8.13 -4.46
N SER A 61 9.83 8.36 -5.77
CA SER A 61 10.82 7.76 -6.67
C SER A 61 12.20 8.38 -6.48
N PRO A 62 13.28 7.61 -6.70
CA PRO A 62 14.64 8.17 -6.68
C PRO A 62 14.81 9.24 -7.76
N ALA A 63 15.62 10.25 -7.48
CA ALA A 63 15.80 11.39 -8.38
C ALA A 63 16.25 10.98 -9.79
N PHE A 64 17.11 9.97 -9.91
CA PHE A 64 17.56 9.49 -11.23
C PHE A 64 16.42 8.90 -12.08
N ALA A 65 15.41 8.30 -11.45
CA ALA A 65 14.25 7.76 -12.15
C ALA A 65 13.26 8.84 -12.62
N LEU A 66 13.35 10.05 -12.05
CA LEU A 66 12.49 11.18 -12.39
C LEU A 66 13.11 12.13 -13.43
N LYS A 67 14.36 11.88 -13.83
CA LYS A 67 15.07 12.74 -14.78
C LYS A 67 14.25 12.90 -16.08
N GLY A 68 13.91 14.16 -16.41
CA GLY A 68 13.09 14.48 -17.57
C GLY A 68 11.59 14.21 -17.42
N ARG A 69 11.11 13.84 -16.24
CA ARG A 69 9.70 13.64 -15.94
C ARG A 69 9.11 14.82 -15.17
N THR A 70 7.90 15.20 -15.51
CA THR A 70 7.10 16.22 -14.80
C THR A 70 6.26 15.63 -13.66
N THR A 71 6.09 14.32 -13.64
CA THR A 71 5.30 13.60 -12.63
C THR A 71 6.09 12.46 -12.02
N ASP A 72 5.83 12.18 -10.76
CA ASP A 72 6.35 11.01 -10.05
C ASP A 72 5.27 9.91 -9.98
N PRO A 73 5.47 8.75 -10.64
CA PRO A 73 4.52 7.64 -10.59
C PRO A 73 4.48 6.95 -9.22
N GLY A 74 5.48 7.18 -8.37
CA GLY A 74 5.67 6.49 -7.11
C GLY A 74 6.24 5.08 -7.26
N VAL A 75 6.89 4.60 -6.19
CA VAL A 75 7.40 3.24 -6.08
C VAL A 75 6.48 2.44 -5.17
N THR A 76 5.86 1.40 -5.69
CA THR A 76 4.88 0.59 -4.99
C THR A 76 5.49 -0.57 -4.19
N ASN A 77 6.66 -1.03 -4.59
CA ASN A 77 7.35 -2.14 -3.94
C ASN A 77 8.84 -1.84 -3.80
N VAL A 78 9.34 -1.88 -2.57
CA VAL A 78 10.78 -1.73 -2.29
C VAL A 78 11.44 -3.10 -2.46
N ARG A 79 12.23 -3.27 -3.50
CA ARG A 79 12.93 -4.53 -3.79
C ARG A 79 14.28 -4.64 -3.11
N ASN A 80 15.01 -3.53 -3.10
CA ASN A 80 16.38 -3.49 -2.58
C ASN A 80 16.48 -2.53 -1.40
N VAL A 81 16.34 -3.07 -0.19
CA VAL A 81 16.45 -2.29 1.05
C VAL A 81 17.87 -1.76 1.31
N SER A 82 18.88 -2.28 0.61
CA SER A 82 20.25 -1.77 0.70
C SER A 82 20.48 -0.48 -0.10
N SER A 83 19.53 -0.11 -0.97
CA SER A 83 19.63 1.13 -1.73
C SER A 83 19.66 2.35 -0.82
N PRO A 84 20.61 3.29 -1.02
CA PRO A 84 20.70 4.51 -0.23
C PRO A 84 19.43 5.36 -0.22
N HIS A 85 18.65 5.29 -1.29
CA HIS A 85 17.38 6.02 -1.42
C HIS A 85 16.40 5.69 -0.29
N TRP A 86 16.31 4.42 0.13
CA TRP A 86 15.35 3.97 1.13
C TRP A 86 15.80 4.16 2.57
N ARG A 87 17.09 4.34 2.83
CA ARG A 87 17.67 4.36 4.20
C ARG A 87 16.95 5.29 5.16
N ARG A 88 16.55 6.47 4.70
CA ARG A 88 15.86 7.48 5.53
C ARG A 88 14.48 7.03 6.04
N TRP A 89 13.87 6.01 5.41
CA TRP A 89 12.54 5.53 5.76
C TRP A 89 12.52 4.10 6.30
N LEU A 90 13.67 3.49 6.53
CA LEU A 90 13.74 2.12 7.07
C LEU A 90 13.72 2.07 8.60
N GLY A 91 13.84 3.22 9.27
CA GLY A 91 13.72 3.32 10.72
C GLY A 91 12.32 3.02 11.22
N VAL A 92 12.19 2.68 12.50
CA VAL A 92 10.91 2.29 13.11
C VAL A 92 9.82 3.36 12.99
N GLN A 93 10.21 4.63 12.99
CA GLN A 93 9.27 5.77 12.85
C GLN A 93 8.57 5.83 11.49
N SER A 94 9.15 5.20 10.47
CA SER A 94 8.59 5.17 9.11
C SER A 94 8.02 3.81 8.72
N ARG A 95 7.96 2.86 9.65
CA ARG A 95 7.37 1.55 9.39
C ARG A 95 5.87 1.56 9.60
N CYS A 96 5.18 0.81 8.79
CA CYS A 96 3.75 0.55 8.93
C CYS A 96 3.43 -0.89 8.53
N ILE A 97 2.21 -1.30 8.80
CA ILE A 97 1.64 -2.52 8.23
C ILE A 97 0.48 -2.14 7.32
N VAL A 98 0.33 -2.88 6.24
CA VAL A 98 -0.69 -2.66 5.21
C VAL A 98 -1.65 -3.83 5.24
N PRO A 99 -2.86 -3.67 5.82
CA PRO A 99 -3.84 -4.75 5.92
C PRO A 99 -4.29 -5.24 4.54
N TRP A 100 -4.46 -6.54 4.40
CA TRP A 100 -5.03 -7.15 3.22
C TRP A 100 -5.76 -8.45 3.58
N THR A 101 -6.66 -8.90 2.72
CA THR A 101 -7.31 -10.22 2.81
C THR A 101 -6.93 -11.12 1.64
N SER A 102 -6.57 -10.54 0.51
CA SER A 102 -6.00 -11.23 -0.65
C SER A 102 -5.18 -10.27 -1.50
N PHE A 103 -4.27 -10.81 -2.30
CA PHE A 103 -3.50 -10.04 -3.27
C PHE A 103 -3.33 -10.81 -4.57
N SER A 104 -3.08 -10.09 -5.65
CA SER A 104 -2.94 -10.65 -6.99
C SER A 104 -1.51 -10.54 -7.49
N GLU A 105 -1.06 -11.61 -8.11
CA GLU A 105 0.15 -11.67 -8.94
C GLU A 105 -0.18 -12.27 -10.29
N TYR A 106 0.65 -11.97 -11.29
CA TYR A 106 0.49 -12.56 -12.61
C TYR A 106 1.32 -13.83 -12.74
N GLU A 107 0.71 -14.88 -13.26
CA GLU A 107 1.42 -16.05 -13.75
C GLU A 107 1.43 -16.06 -15.28
N THR A 108 2.39 -16.76 -15.87
CA THR A 108 2.44 -17.01 -17.31
C THR A 108 1.95 -18.42 -17.57
N THR A 109 0.86 -18.55 -18.33
CA THR A 109 0.31 -19.85 -18.72
C THR A 109 1.25 -20.59 -19.66
N ALA A 110 0.99 -21.88 -19.90
CA ALA A 110 1.74 -22.70 -20.85
C ALA A 110 1.71 -22.10 -22.29
N GLU A 111 0.62 -21.38 -22.64
CA GLU A 111 0.46 -20.70 -23.94
C GLU A 111 1.11 -19.30 -23.97
N GLY A 112 1.84 -18.91 -22.92
CA GLY A 112 2.54 -17.63 -22.82
C GLY A 112 1.63 -16.42 -22.49
N ARG A 113 0.37 -16.63 -22.08
CA ARG A 113 -0.52 -15.56 -21.66
C ARG A 113 -0.31 -15.23 -20.18
N LYS A 114 -0.38 -13.95 -19.85
CA LYS A 114 -0.41 -13.52 -18.45
C LYS A 114 -1.83 -13.52 -17.92
N GLN A 115 -2.03 -14.17 -16.78
CA GLN A 115 -3.31 -14.15 -16.06
C GLN A 115 -3.11 -13.82 -14.59
N PRO A 116 -4.05 -13.09 -13.97
CA PRO A 116 -3.97 -12.81 -12.54
C PRO A 116 -4.29 -14.05 -11.73
N VAL A 117 -3.50 -14.29 -10.68
CA VAL A 117 -3.77 -15.32 -9.66
C VAL A 117 -3.89 -14.61 -8.32
N TRP A 118 -4.94 -14.95 -7.58
CA TRP A 118 -5.20 -14.39 -6.26
C TRP A 118 -4.72 -15.31 -5.15
N PHE A 119 -4.08 -14.72 -4.16
CA PHE A 119 -3.53 -15.39 -2.99
C PHE A 119 -4.21 -14.87 -1.73
N ALA A 120 -4.58 -15.78 -0.85
CA ALA A 120 -5.06 -15.52 0.50
C ALA A 120 -4.44 -16.54 1.45
N LEU A 121 -4.52 -16.31 2.77
CA LEU A 121 -4.00 -17.27 3.74
C LEU A 121 -4.79 -18.60 3.69
N ASP A 122 -6.11 -18.49 3.52
CA ASP A 122 -7.02 -19.61 3.28
C ASP A 122 -8.30 -19.11 2.61
N GLU A 123 -9.26 -20.01 2.38
CA GLU A 123 -10.51 -19.69 1.71
C GLU A 123 -11.39 -18.68 2.47
N SER A 124 -11.25 -18.56 3.78
CA SER A 124 -11.98 -17.59 4.59
C SER A 124 -11.44 -16.16 4.43
N ARG A 125 -10.28 -15.99 3.79
CA ARG A 125 -9.60 -14.72 3.56
C ARG A 125 -9.43 -13.90 4.84
N PRO A 126 -8.72 -14.44 5.86
CA PRO A 126 -8.49 -13.70 7.08
C PRO A 126 -7.59 -12.49 6.84
N LEU A 127 -7.64 -11.51 7.75
CA LEU A 127 -6.74 -10.37 7.72
C LEU A 127 -5.28 -10.80 7.90
N ALA A 128 -4.44 -10.28 7.03
CA ALA A 128 -3.00 -10.33 7.10
C ALA A 128 -2.44 -8.93 6.80
N ALA A 129 -1.13 -8.77 6.82
CA ALA A 129 -0.52 -7.49 6.52
C ALA A 129 0.78 -7.65 5.74
N PHE A 130 1.02 -6.71 4.83
CA PHE A 130 2.34 -6.48 4.27
C PHE A 130 3.15 -5.60 5.22
N ALA A 131 4.46 -5.82 5.26
CA ALA A 131 5.40 -4.85 5.81
C ALA A 131 5.49 -3.65 4.88
N GLY A 132 5.36 -2.46 5.42
CA GLY A 132 5.39 -1.23 4.66
C GLY A 132 6.25 -0.14 5.28
N ILE A 133 6.52 0.86 4.49
CA ILE A 133 7.11 2.14 4.94
C ILE A 133 6.20 3.29 4.48
N TRP A 134 6.22 4.36 5.25
CA TRP A 134 5.41 5.54 4.96
C TRP A 134 6.20 6.82 5.18
N THR A 135 5.76 7.88 4.53
CA THR A 135 6.28 9.23 4.73
C THR A 135 5.23 10.28 4.39
N ARG A 136 5.41 11.49 4.92
CA ARG A 136 4.73 12.68 4.40
C ARG A 136 5.55 13.21 3.24
N TRP A 137 4.91 13.36 2.09
CA TRP A 137 5.60 13.79 0.88
C TRP A 137 4.66 14.55 -0.05
N THR A 138 5.21 15.56 -0.72
CA THR A 138 4.50 16.28 -1.76
C THR A 138 5.17 16.00 -3.09
N SER A 139 4.41 15.49 -4.05
CA SER A 139 4.89 15.23 -5.39
C SER A 139 3.78 15.47 -6.41
N VAL A 140 4.19 15.71 -7.66
CA VAL A 140 3.22 15.83 -8.76
C VAL A 140 2.92 14.43 -9.29
N ARG A 141 1.66 14.02 -9.16
CA ARG A 141 1.15 12.76 -9.72
C ARG A 141 0.43 13.02 -11.02
N LYS A 142 0.37 12.02 -11.90
CA LYS A 142 -0.49 12.07 -13.07
C LYS A 142 -1.94 12.10 -12.60
N ALA A 143 -2.73 13.06 -13.09
CA ALA A 143 -4.17 13.10 -12.81
C ALA A 143 -4.84 11.84 -13.33
N LYS A 144 -5.73 11.24 -12.53
CA LYS A 144 -6.59 10.15 -12.96
C LYS A 144 -7.80 10.72 -13.68
N GLU A 145 -8.33 9.97 -14.63
CA GLU A 145 -9.56 10.34 -15.33
C GLU A 145 -10.69 10.53 -14.32
N GLY A 146 -11.32 11.71 -14.31
CA GLY A 146 -12.37 12.08 -13.35
C GLY A 146 -11.88 12.65 -12.00
N GLU A 147 -10.58 12.79 -11.78
CA GLU A 147 -10.03 13.47 -10.60
C GLU A 147 -9.94 14.96 -10.86
N VAL A 148 -10.65 15.76 -10.06
CA VAL A 148 -10.50 17.23 -10.04
C VAL A 148 -9.27 17.53 -9.18
N THR A 149 -8.26 18.11 -9.79
CA THR A 149 -7.03 18.57 -9.10
C THR A 149 -7.29 19.87 -8.37
#